data_ef8937004b81e3faf145cdcec4da438e
#
_entry.id   ef8937004b81e3faf145cdcec4da438e
#
_cell.length_a   1.000
_cell.length_b   1.000
_cell.length_c   1.000
_cell.angle_alpha   90.00
_cell.angle_beta   90.00
_cell.angle_gamma   90.00
#
_symmetry.space_group_name_H-M   'P 1'
#
loop_
_entity.id
_entity.type
_entity.pdbx_description
1 polymer ?
#
loop_
_entity_poly.entity_id
_entity_poly.type
_entity_poly.pdbx_seq_one_letter_code
_entity_poly.pdbx_strand_id
1 'polypeptide(L)'
;PRGPNSFREVTSIDTPNDHTAVFNLKKPAPYMMRSFSAYESPMVPKHLLEGKDIKSAPLANNPVGTGPFKFVEWKKGQYIRLDKNKDYWQKGLPHLDRIVGRFIPDASTRTAAMENGEVLYAAYNAIPNIDAVRLKERDDIDVTTEGYSMINPMALIEFNTKEGPFVDPAIRRAISVAIDRRFMIDTIFFGYGKPATSALSSNFKATNLHAEMPNYPEKG
;
A
#
# COMPACT_ATOMS: atom_id res chain seq x y z
N PRO A 1 -6.78 -5.33 13.00
CA PRO A 1 -6.34 -6.38 12.09
C PRO A 1 -7.47 -6.72 11.11
N ARG A 2 -7.16 -6.73 9.82
CA ARG A 2 -8.15 -7.05 8.77
C ARG A 2 -8.40 -8.55 8.65
N GLY A 3 -7.45 -9.37 9.11
CA GLY A 3 -7.46 -10.82 9.02
C GLY A 3 -8.73 -11.52 9.53
N PRO A 4 -9.28 -11.22 10.71
CA PRO A 4 -10.47 -11.89 11.20
C PRO A 4 -11.68 -11.79 10.27
N ASN A 5 -11.84 -10.65 9.57
CA ASN A 5 -12.95 -10.47 8.63
C ASN A 5 -12.72 -11.23 7.32
N SER A 6 -11.48 -11.31 6.86
CA SER A 6 -11.13 -11.98 5.61
C SER A 6 -11.26 -13.50 5.70
N PHE A 7 -10.98 -14.08 6.87
CA PHE A 7 -10.96 -15.52 7.12
C PHE A 7 -12.13 -16.00 7.98
N ARG A 8 -13.17 -15.21 8.18
CA ARG A 8 -14.31 -15.53 9.06
C ARG A 8 -15.12 -16.77 8.65
N GLU A 9 -15.04 -17.15 7.38
CA GLU A 9 -15.75 -18.32 6.88
C GLU A 9 -14.92 -19.61 6.99
N VAL A 10 -13.65 -19.52 7.38
CA VAL A 10 -12.78 -20.69 7.58
C VAL A 10 -13.20 -21.44 8.83
N THR A 11 -13.46 -22.74 8.70
CA THR A 11 -13.81 -23.65 9.80
C THR A 11 -12.61 -24.44 10.30
N SER A 12 -11.77 -24.90 9.37
CA SER A 12 -10.51 -25.59 9.65
C SER A 12 -9.52 -25.40 8.51
N ILE A 13 -8.25 -25.66 8.82
CA ILE A 13 -7.18 -25.71 7.83
C ILE A 13 -6.48 -27.04 8.02
N ASP A 14 -6.57 -27.89 6.99
CA ASP A 14 -5.93 -29.19 7.00
C ASP A 14 -4.62 -29.14 6.21
N THR A 15 -3.61 -29.81 6.71
CA THR A 15 -2.27 -29.87 6.07
C THR A 15 -1.93 -31.32 5.78
N PRO A 16 -2.46 -31.90 4.69
CA PRO A 16 -2.27 -33.32 4.38
C PRO A 16 -0.81 -33.70 4.05
N ASN A 17 -0.01 -32.71 3.67
CA ASN A 17 1.44 -32.84 3.44
C ASN A 17 2.12 -31.49 3.56
N ASP A 18 3.46 -31.46 3.46
CA ASP A 18 4.30 -30.26 3.67
C ASP A 18 4.05 -29.12 2.67
N HIS A 19 3.35 -29.38 1.57
CA HIS A 19 3.16 -28.43 0.47
C HIS A 19 1.70 -28.07 0.21
N THR A 20 0.75 -28.60 1.00
CA THR A 20 -0.67 -28.41 0.77
C THR A 20 -1.37 -27.90 2.03
N ALA A 21 -2.11 -26.81 1.90
CA ALA A 21 -3.04 -26.32 2.92
C ALA A 21 -4.45 -26.27 2.33
N VAL A 22 -5.39 -26.97 2.95
CA VAL A 22 -6.79 -27.03 2.55
C VAL A 22 -7.63 -26.20 3.51
N PHE A 23 -8.22 -25.12 3.01
CA PHE A 23 -9.10 -24.25 3.78
C PHE A 23 -10.55 -24.74 3.64
N ASN A 24 -11.11 -25.28 4.70
CA ASN A 24 -12.52 -25.67 4.76
C ASN A 24 -13.37 -24.45 5.13
N LEU A 25 -14.38 -24.16 4.33
CA LEU A 25 -15.20 -22.96 4.49
C LEU A 25 -16.64 -23.31 4.82
N LYS A 26 -17.32 -22.52 5.67
CA LYS A 26 -18.77 -22.63 5.96
C LYS A 26 -19.61 -22.40 4.71
N LYS A 27 -19.18 -21.48 3.85
CA LYS A 27 -19.82 -21.08 2.60
C LYS A 27 -18.78 -20.49 1.65
N PRO A 28 -19.07 -20.44 0.33
CA PRO A 28 -18.16 -19.84 -0.65
C PRO A 28 -17.74 -18.42 -0.25
N ALA A 29 -16.42 -18.14 -0.27
CA ALA A 29 -15.84 -16.85 0.12
C ALA A 29 -14.81 -16.40 -0.92
N PRO A 30 -15.21 -15.99 -2.14
CA PRO A 30 -14.30 -15.66 -3.22
C PRO A 30 -13.40 -14.45 -2.88
N TYR A 31 -13.84 -13.57 -1.97
CA TYR A 31 -13.05 -12.44 -1.47
C TYR A 31 -11.80 -12.88 -0.69
N MET A 32 -11.80 -14.07 -0.11
CA MET A 32 -10.70 -14.59 0.70
C MET A 32 -9.39 -14.69 -0.09
N MET A 33 -9.45 -15.05 -1.37
CA MET A 33 -8.28 -15.20 -2.21
C MET A 33 -7.44 -13.90 -2.30
N ARG A 34 -8.09 -12.73 -2.25
CA ARG A 34 -7.40 -11.44 -2.26
C ARG A 34 -6.65 -11.13 -0.98
N SER A 35 -7.00 -11.80 0.10
CA SER A 35 -6.36 -11.63 1.41
C SER A 35 -5.02 -12.36 1.52
N PHE A 36 -4.67 -13.23 0.58
CA PHE A 36 -3.36 -13.89 0.50
C PHE A 36 -2.29 -13.01 -0.17
N SER A 37 -2.36 -11.72 0.00
CA SER A 37 -1.30 -10.81 -0.41
C SER A 37 -0.29 -10.60 0.73
N ALA A 38 0.95 -10.30 0.39
CA ALA A 38 2.00 -10.01 1.37
C ALA A 38 1.65 -8.82 2.27
N TYR A 39 0.82 -7.89 1.79
CA TYR A 39 0.36 -6.73 2.55
C TYR A 39 -0.73 -7.07 3.58
N GLU A 40 -1.67 -7.96 3.23
CA GLU A 40 -2.82 -8.29 4.09
C GLU A 40 -2.53 -9.44 5.05
N SER A 41 -1.85 -10.49 4.57
CA SER A 41 -1.62 -11.73 5.32
C SER A 41 -0.22 -12.31 5.02
N PRO A 42 0.84 -11.67 5.53
CA PRO A 42 2.18 -12.21 5.36
C PRO A 42 2.31 -13.58 6.03
N MET A 43 2.99 -14.50 5.37
CA MET A 43 3.30 -15.81 5.97
C MET A 43 4.31 -15.66 7.08
N VAL A 44 4.00 -16.22 8.23
CA VAL A 44 4.83 -16.13 9.44
C VAL A 44 5.20 -17.53 9.95
N PRO A 45 6.38 -17.72 10.55
CA PRO A 45 6.82 -19.01 11.04
C PRO A 45 6.06 -19.43 12.30
N LYS A 46 5.30 -20.53 12.22
CA LYS A 46 4.53 -21.07 13.34
C LYS A 46 5.37 -21.28 14.59
N HIS A 47 6.54 -21.93 14.46
CA HIS A 47 7.41 -22.27 15.57
C HIS A 47 7.95 -21.07 16.38
N LEU A 48 7.91 -19.85 15.79
CA LEU A 48 8.31 -18.63 16.49
C LEU A 48 7.16 -17.91 17.17
N LEU A 49 5.91 -18.15 16.74
CA LEU A 49 4.72 -17.42 17.17
C LEU A 49 3.71 -18.26 17.97
N GLU A 50 3.73 -19.58 17.85
CA GLU A 50 2.77 -20.44 18.53
C GLU A 50 2.76 -20.19 20.04
N GLY A 51 1.58 -19.92 20.59
CA GLY A 51 1.38 -19.62 22.02
C GLY A 51 1.85 -18.23 22.46
N LYS A 52 2.29 -17.35 21.55
CA LYS A 52 2.77 -16.01 21.88
C LYS A 52 1.79 -14.94 21.36
N ASP A 53 1.73 -13.81 22.06
CA ASP A 53 1.09 -12.61 21.51
C ASP A 53 1.96 -12.03 20.39
N ILE A 54 1.42 -11.95 19.19
CA ILE A 54 2.11 -11.47 17.99
C ILE A 54 2.62 -10.03 18.18
N LYS A 55 1.92 -9.18 18.95
CA LYS A 55 2.28 -7.77 19.15
C LYS A 55 3.54 -7.60 20.00
N SER A 56 3.74 -8.50 20.94
CA SER A 56 4.89 -8.48 21.87
C SER A 56 5.99 -9.46 21.48
N ALA A 57 5.76 -10.31 20.48
CA ALA A 57 6.75 -11.29 20.05
C ALA A 57 8.00 -10.59 19.49
N PRO A 58 9.21 -11.13 19.74
CA PRO A 58 10.46 -10.62 19.16
C PRO A 58 10.41 -10.48 17.64
N LEU A 59 9.60 -11.29 16.96
CA LEU A 59 9.37 -11.26 15.52
C LEU A 59 8.83 -9.90 15.03
N ALA A 60 8.13 -9.14 15.88
CA ALA A 60 7.63 -7.81 15.54
C ALA A 60 8.76 -6.80 15.24
N ASN A 61 9.92 -6.97 15.88
CA ASN A 61 11.09 -6.10 15.68
C ASN A 61 12.25 -6.81 14.94
N ASN A 62 12.16 -8.11 14.76
CA ASN A 62 13.15 -8.93 14.08
C ASN A 62 12.43 -9.95 13.16
N PRO A 63 11.82 -9.48 12.07
CA PRO A 63 10.98 -10.32 11.22
C PRO A 63 11.77 -11.42 10.52
N VAL A 64 11.18 -12.61 10.49
CA VAL A 64 11.67 -13.78 9.74
C VAL A 64 10.62 -14.12 8.69
N GLY A 65 11.02 -14.17 7.43
CA GLY A 65 10.17 -14.47 6.30
C GLY A 65 10.86 -15.29 5.23
N THR A 66 10.15 -15.61 4.17
CA THR A 66 10.62 -16.42 3.02
C THR A 66 10.99 -15.55 1.80
N GLY A 67 11.08 -14.25 1.99
CA GLY A 67 11.36 -13.27 0.93
C GLY A 67 12.81 -13.26 0.43
N PRO A 68 13.08 -12.47 -0.62
CA PRO A 68 14.40 -12.37 -1.24
C PRO A 68 15.45 -11.67 -0.37
N PHE A 69 15.02 -10.96 0.68
CA PHE A 69 15.92 -10.28 1.61
C PHE A 69 15.65 -10.72 3.05
N LYS A 70 16.70 -10.86 3.85
CA LYS A 70 16.67 -11.15 5.28
C LYS A 70 16.84 -9.85 6.07
N PHE A 71 16.03 -9.66 7.09
CA PHE A 71 16.19 -8.57 8.04
C PHE A 71 17.52 -8.70 8.78
N VAL A 72 18.21 -7.58 8.97
CA VAL A 72 19.49 -7.54 9.71
C VAL A 72 19.36 -6.65 10.93
N GLU A 73 18.93 -5.41 10.75
CA GLU A 73 18.79 -4.48 11.86
C GLU A 73 17.79 -3.35 11.55
N TRP A 74 17.22 -2.80 12.60
CA TRP A 74 16.41 -1.61 12.59
C TRP A 74 16.96 -0.60 13.60
N LYS A 75 17.56 0.46 13.12
CA LYS A 75 17.96 1.62 13.91
C LYS A 75 16.81 2.62 13.90
N LYS A 76 16.00 2.62 14.95
CA LYS A 76 14.76 3.42 15.03
C LYS A 76 15.05 4.89 14.73
N GLY A 77 14.25 5.47 13.83
CA GLY A 77 14.40 6.85 13.37
C GLY A 77 15.56 7.11 12.39
N GLN A 78 16.37 6.10 12.06
CA GLN A 78 17.50 6.24 11.15
C GLN A 78 17.36 5.38 9.90
N TYR A 79 17.37 4.05 10.05
CA TYR A 79 17.26 3.14 8.89
C TYR A 79 16.83 1.72 9.29
N ILE A 80 16.39 0.98 8.26
CA ILE A 80 16.25 -0.48 8.29
C ILE A 80 17.24 -1.04 7.28
N ARG A 81 17.97 -2.12 7.66
CA ARG A 81 18.87 -2.84 6.78
C ARG A 81 18.36 -4.24 6.51
N LEU A 82 18.35 -4.60 5.24
CA LEU A 82 18.02 -5.93 4.74
C LEU A 82 19.19 -6.42 3.88
N ASP A 83 19.66 -7.64 4.09
CA ASP A 83 20.70 -8.26 3.27
C ASP A 83 20.09 -9.38 2.41
N LYS A 84 20.71 -9.67 1.27
CA LYS A 84 20.32 -10.74 0.34
C LYS A 84 20.08 -12.06 1.04
N ASN A 85 18.97 -12.69 0.76
CA ASN A 85 18.72 -14.09 1.15
C ASN A 85 19.38 -15.02 0.12
N LYS A 86 20.52 -15.59 0.47
CA LYS A 86 21.25 -16.52 -0.42
C LYS A 86 20.49 -17.83 -0.66
N ASP A 87 19.56 -18.17 0.25
CA ASP A 87 18.73 -19.37 0.19
C ASP A 87 17.34 -19.08 -0.40
N TYR A 88 17.20 -17.96 -1.14
CA TYR A 88 15.93 -17.62 -1.76
C TYR A 88 15.54 -18.65 -2.82
N TRP A 89 14.27 -19.06 -2.80
CA TRP A 89 13.76 -20.17 -3.62
C TRP A 89 13.81 -19.91 -5.14
N GLN A 90 13.79 -18.65 -5.57
CA GLN A 90 13.99 -18.28 -6.99
C GLN A 90 15.48 -18.16 -7.28
N LYS A 91 15.99 -19.08 -8.10
CA LYS A 91 17.42 -19.10 -8.48
C LYS A 91 17.83 -17.80 -9.18
N GLY A 92 19.00 -17.28 -8.82
CA GLY A 92 19.56 -16.05 -9.38
C GLY A 92 19.03 -14.74 -8.78
N LEU A 93 17.99 -14.79 -7.94
CA LEU A 93 17.41 -13.63 -7.28
C LEU A 93 17.74 -13.61 -5.77
N PRO A 94 17.70 -12.44 -5.17
CA PRO A 94 17.63 -11.09 -5.75
C PRO A 94 18.97 -10.69 -6.39
N HIS A 95 18.94 -9.68 -7.25
CA HIS A 95 20.18 -9.16 -7.86
C HIS A 95 20.96 -8.26 -6.89
N LEU A 96 20.25 -7.48 -6.06
CA LEU A 96 20.88 -6.61 -5.07
C LEU A 96 21.38 -7.41 -3.87
N ASP A 97 22.55 -7.04 -3.34
CA ASP A 97 23.12 -7.66 -2.15
C ASP A 97 22.51 -7.11 -0.85
N ARG A 98 22.06 -5.85 -0.88
CA ARG A 98 21.56 -5.13 0.30
C ARG A 98 20.56 -4.06 -0.06
N ILE A 99 19.59 -3.84 0.83
CA ILE A 99 18.68 -2.69 0.82
C ILE A 99 18.83 -1.97 2.17
N VAL A 100 19.01 -0.65 2.11
CA VAL A 100 19.00 0.21 3.30
C VAL A 100 17.89 1.24 3.13
N GLY A 101 16.80 1.05 3.88
CA GLY A 101 15.69 2.00 3.93
C GLY A 101 15.95 3.10 4.93
N ARG A 102 16.33 4.30 4.48
CA ARG A 102 16.62 5.46 5.34
C ARG A 102 15.34 6.21 5.72
N PHE A 103 15.24 6.64 6.97
CA PHE A 103 14.19 7.53 7.45
C PHE A 103 14.69 8.98 7.41
N ILE A 104 14.18 9.74 6.46
CA ILE A 104 14.49 11.16 6.31
C ILE A 104 13.16 11.93 6.46
N PRO A 105 12.86 12.52 7.64
CA PRO A 105 11.56 13.12 7.92
C PRO A 105 11.23 14.33 7.06
N ASP A 106 12.22 15.19 6.82
CA ASP A 106 12.04 16.41 6.05
C ASP A 106 12.02 16.15 4.54
N ALA A 107 11.04 16.73 3.84
CA ALA A 107 10.80 16.49 2.43
C ALA A 107 11.90 17.09 1.55
N SER A 108 12.36 18.29 1.85
CA SER A 108 13.41 18.97 1.09
C SER A 108 14.73 18.23 1.20
N THR A 109 15.03 17.71 2.40
CA THR A 109 16.21 16.87 2.64
C THR A 109 16.14 15.55 1.86
N ARG A 110 14.93 14.94 1.73
CA ARG A 110 14.78 13.73 0.88
C ARG A 110 15.04 14.04 -0.58
N THR A 111 14.50 15.15 -1.08
CA THR A 111 14.73 15.58 -2.46
C THR A 111 16.22 15.83 -2.73
N ALA A 112 16.91 16.58 -1.84
CA ALA A 112 18.34 16.82 -1.95
C ALA A 112 19.17 15.52 -1.91
N ALA A 113 18.80 14.56 -1.04
CA ALA A 113 19.49 13.27 -0.96
C ALA A 113 19.33 12.45 -2.26
N MET A 114 18.20 12.57 -2.95
CA MET A 114 18.00 11.97 -4.27
C MET A 114 18.88 12.67 -5.33
N GLU A 115 18.91 14.00 -5.36
CA GLU A 115 19.68 14.78 -6.31
C GLU A 115 21.20 14.55 -6.20
N ASN A 116 21.67 14.31 -4.98
CA ASN A 116 23.08 14.06 -4.68
C ASN A 116 23.47 12.58 -4.81
N GLY A 117 22.53 11.69 -5.16
CA GLY A 117 22.78 10.26 -5.28
C GLY A 117 22.97 9.52 -3.93
N GLU A 118 22.69 10.16 -2.79
CA GLU A 118 22.71 9.50 -1.50
C GLU A 118 21.52 8.52 -1.31
N VAL A 119 20.41 8.78 -1.98
CA VAL A 119 19.24 7.94 -2.09
C VAL A 119 19.05 7.57 -3.54
N LEU A 120 19.03 6.28 -3.85
CA LEU A 120 18.95 5.75 -5.21
C LEU A 120 17.51 5.39 -5.63
N TYR A 121 16.59 5.33 -4.67
CA TYR A 121 15.20 4.97 -4.92
C TYR A 121 14.28 5.62 -3.88
N ALA A 122 13.26 6.31 -4.34
CA ALA A 122 12.21 6.89 -3.51
C ALA A 122 10.85 6.37 -3.98
N ALA A 123 10.18 5.61 -3.09
CA ALA A 123 8.88 5.01 -3.39
C ALA A 123 7.73 5.85 -2.84
N TYR A 124 6.59 5.74 -3.46
CA TYR A 124 5.34 6.42 -3.08
C TYR A 124 5.59 7.90 -2.79
N ASN A 125 4.86 8.72 -2.47
CA ASN A 125 5.01 10.16 -2.22
C ASN A 125 6.19 10.54 -1.27
N ALA A 126 7.30 9.79 -1.32
CA ALA A 126 8.51 10.12 -0.57
C ALA A 126 9.11 11.45 -1.04
N ILE A 127 8.98 11.76 -2.33
CA ILE A 127 9.34 13.05 -2.93
C ILE A 127 8.03 13.83 -3.18
N PRO A 128 7.94 15.12 -2.82
CA PRO A 128 6.79 15.97 -3.16
C PRO A 128 6.53 16.00 -4.66
N ASN A 129 5.27 16.07 -5.07
CA ASN A 129 4.92 16.07 -6.49
C ASN A 129 5.55 17.22 -7.27
N ILE A 130 5.66 18.42 -6.66
CA ILE A 130 6.32 19.55 -7.29
C ILE A 130 7.81 19.27 -7.57
N ASP A 131 8.50 18.63 -6.64
CA ASP A 131 9.90 18.23 -6.83
C ASP A 131 10.02 17.09 -7.84
N ALA A 132 9.07 16.15 -7.86
CA ALA A 132 9.04 15.07 -8.84
C ALA A 132 8.91 15.61 -10.28
N VAL A 133 8.12 16.67 -10.51
CA VAL A 133 8.04 17.35 -11.81
C VAL A 133 9.41 17.89 -12.20
N ARG A 134 10.11 18.58 -11.28
CA ARG A 134 11.44 19.15 -11.52
C ARG A 134 12.52 18.05 -11.72
N LEU A 135 12.48 17.01 -10.92
CA LEU A 135 13.42 15.88 -11.04
C LEU A 135 13.29 15.12 -12.37
N LYS A 136 12.08 15.08 -12.94
CA LYS A 136 11.81 14.45 -14.23
C LYS A 136 12.57 15.09 -15.40
N GLU A 137 12.96 16.36 -15.27
CA GLU A 137 13.74 17.09 -16.27
C GLU A 137 15.24 16.75 -16.24
N ARG A 138 15.66 15.92 -15.29
CA ARG A 138 17.07 15.51 -15.17
C ARG A 138 17.33 14.23 -15.94
N ASP A 139 18.46 14.14 -16.60
CA ASP A 139 18.88 12.98 -17.38
C ASP A 139 19.32 11.78 -16.52
N ASP A 140 19.66 12.04 -15.24
CA ASP A 140 20.17 11.02 -14.30
C ASP A 140 19.12 10.49 -13.32
N ILE A 141 17.86 10.96 -13.39
CA ILE A 141 16.76 10.54 -12.53
C ILE A 141 15.55 10.12 -13.36
N ASP A 142 15.11 8.89 -13.18
CA ASP A 142 13.88 8.38 -13.79
C ASP A 142 12.69 8.53 -12.83
N VAL A 143 11.65 9.23 -13.29
CA VAL A 143 10.41 9.45 -12.53
C VAL A 143 9.25 8.72 -13.21
N THR A 144 8.74 7.69 -12.56
CA THR A 144 7.64 6.87 -13.06
C THR A 144 6.41 6.91 -12.15
N THR A 145 5.23 6.75 -12.73
CA THR A 145 3.97 6.55 -12.00
C THR A 145 3.54 5.08 -11.95
N GLU A 146 4.38 4.18 -12.43
CA GLU A 146 4.12 2.75 -12.38
C GLU A 146 4.24 2.18 -10.95
N GLY A 147 3.61 1.03 -10.71
CA GLY A 147 3.67 0.36 -9.40
C GLY A 147 2.58 0.73 -8.42
N TYR A 148 1.81 1.80 -8.64
CA TYR A 148 0.72 2.22 -7.75
C TYR A 148 -0.53 1.35 -7.82
N SER A 149 -0.65 0.46 -8.80
CA SER A 149 -1.80 -0.43 -8.98
C SER A 149 -2.03 -1.39 -7.81
N MET A 150 -1.00 -1.68 -7.02
CA MET A 150 -1.10 -2.55 -5.84
C MET A 150 -1.87 -1.89 -4.69
N ILE A 151 -1.70 -0.59 -4.45
CA ILE A 151 -2.28 0.12 -3.30
C ILE A 151 -3.48 0.96 -3.70
N ASN A 152 -3.51 1.49 -4.92
CA ASN A 152 -4.58 2.35 -5.44
C ASN A 152 -4.98 3.47 -4.44
N PRO A 153 -4.07 4.34 -4.00
CA PRO A 153 -4.38 5.37 -3.04
C PRO A 153 -5.46 6.31 -3.58
N MET A 154 -6.40 6.68 -2.71
CA MET A 154 -7.47 7.60 -3.01
C MET A 154 -7.50 8.71 -1.97
N ALA A 155 -7.62 9.97 -2.42
CA ALA A 155 -7.94 11.08 -1.54
C ALA A 155 -9.47 11.10 -1.32
N LEU A 156 -9.89 11.06 -0.06
CA LEU A 156 -11.29 11.00 0.34
C LEU A 156 -11.61 12.12 1.32
N ILE A 157 -12.84 12.63 1.26
CA ILE A 157 -13.43 13.44 2.31
C ILE A 157 -14.45 12.57 3.05
N GLU A 158 -14.22 12.36 4.34
CA GLU A 158 -15.13 11.62 5.19
C GLU A 158 -16.02 12.57 5.99
N PHE A 159 -17.33 12.36 5.95
CA PHE A 159 -18.29 13.15 6.68
C PHE A 159 -18.81 12.39 7.92
N ASN A 160 -18.88 13.07 9.07
CA ASN A 160 -19.63 12.55 10.19
C ASN A 160 -21.13 12.64 9.88
N THR A 161 -21.76 11.49 9.63
CA THR A 161 -23.17 11.40 9.25
C THR A 161 -24.10 11.09 10.42
N LYS A 162 -23.57 11.04 11.65
CA LYS A 162 -24.37 10.74 12.86
C LYS A 162 -24.95 11.99 13.48
N GLU A 163 -24.28 13.11 13.35
CA GLU A 163 -24.67 14.39 13.97
C GLU A 163 -24.17 15.59 13.15
N GLY A 164 -24.76 16.76 13.39
CA GLY A 164 -24.38 17.99 12.72
C GLY A 164 -24.94 18.13 11.29
N PRO A 165 -24.44 19.10 10.51
CA PRO A 165 -25.03 19.46 9.20
C PRO A 165 -24.88 18.34 8.15
N PHE A 166 -23.91 17.45 8.32
CA PHE A 166 -23.64 16.39 7.35
C PHE A 166 -24.55 15.16 7.49
N VAL A 167 -25.51 15.16 8.43
CA VAL A 167 -26.61 14.20 8.47
C VAL A 167 -27.46 14.33 7.21
N ASP A 168 -27.64 15.56 6.72
CA ASP A 168 -28.39 15.83 5.48
C ASP A 168 -27.58 15.41 4.24
N PRO A 169 -28.09 14.47 3.41
CA PRO A 169 -27.44 14.07 2.17
C PRO A 169 -27.30 15.22 1.15
N ALA A 170 -28.20 16.21 1.19
CA ALA A 170 -28.16 17.34 0.26
C ALA A 170 -26.91 18.20 0.47
N ILE A 171 -26.54 18.43 1.74
CA ILE A 171 -25.32 19.17 2.10
C ILE A 171 -24.06 18.42 1.63
N ARG A 172 -23.99 17.11 1.87
CA ARG A 172 -22.86 16.30 1.38
C ARG A 172 -22.74 16.32 -0.13
N ARG A 173 -23.88 16.27 -0.84
CA ARG A 173 -23.93 16.35 -2.30
C ARG A 173 -23.48 17.74 -2.79
N ALA A 174 -23.96 18.81 -2.16
CA ALA A 174 -23.57 20.17 -2.51
C ALA A 174 -22.04 20.37 -2.39
N ILE A 175 -21.43 19.92 -1.29
CA ILE A 175 -19.97 19.97 -1.13
C ILE A 175 -19.26 19.14 -2.21
N SER A 176 -19.75 17.95 -2.49
CA SER A 176 -19.14 17.09 -3.53
C SER A 176 -19.18 17.71 -4.92
N VAL A 177 -20.22 18.47 -5.24
CA VAL A 177 -20.36 19.19 -6.53
C VAL A 177 -19.50 20.46 -6.55
N ALA A 178 -19.38 21.16 -5.40
CA ALA A 178 -18.58 22.38 -5.30
C ALA A 178 -17.05 22.15 -5.42
N ILE A 179 -16.59 20.91 -5.27
CA ILE A 179 -15.16 20.60 -5.38
C ILE A 179 -14.77 20.41 -6.84
N ASP A 180 -13.96 21.34 -7.36
CA ASP A 180 -13.30 21.18 -8.65
C ASP A 180 -12.14 20.17 -8.54
N ARG A 181 -12.43 18.92 -8.88
CA ARG A 181 -11.46 17.82 -8.82
C ARG A 181 -10.35 18.00 -9.83
N ARG A 182 -10.65 18.60 -10.97
CA ARG A 182 -9.66 18.83 -12.02
C ARG A 182 -8.63 19.86 -11.57
N PHE A 183 -9.11 20.98 -11.03
CA PHE A 183 -8.24 21.99 -10.44
C PHE A 183 -7.34 21.41 -9.36
N MET A 184 -7.87 20.56 -8.47
CA MET A 184 -7.06 19.90 -7.45
C MET A 184 -5.96 19.02 -8.05
N ILE A 185 -6.28 18.24 -9.08
CA ILE A 185 -5.31 17.37 -9.74
C ILE A 185 -4.23 18.21 -10.41
N ASP A 186 -4.61 19.21 -11.17
CA ASP A 186 -3.68 19.99 -11.96
C ASP A 186 -2.81 20.91 -11.09
N THR A 187 -3.38 21.49 -10.01
CA THR A 187 -2.69 22.49 -9.19
C THR A 187 -2.04 21.90 -7.92
N ILE A 188 -2.72 20.98 -7.21
CA ILE A 188 -2.23 20.44 -5.94
C ILE A 188 -1.40 19.17 -6.18
N PHE A 189 -1.87 18.33 -7.09
CA PHE A 189 -1.19 17.07 -7.41
C PHE A 189 -0.28 17.15 -8.65
N PHE A 190 -0.16 18.32 -9.27
CA PHE A 190 0.72 18.56 -10.43
C PHE A 190 0.49 17.57 -11.59
N GLY A 191 -0.76 17.25 -11.85
CA GLY A 191 -1.16 16.27 -12.88
C GLY A 191 -1.01 14.80 -12.47
N TYR A 192 -0.47 14.51 -11.29
CA TYR A 192 -0.35 13.14 -10.79
C TYR A 192 -1.66 12.68 -10.14
N GLY A 193 -2.58 12.16 -10.95
CA GLY A 193 -3.84 11.64 -10.46
C GLY A 193 -4.93 11.56 -11.52
N LYS A 194 -6.05 10.99 -11.12
CA LYS A 194 -7.28 10.93 -11.94
C LYS A 194 -8.48 11.23 -11.07
N PRO A 195 -9.52 11.92 -11.59
CA PRO A 195 -10.76 12.11 -10.85
C PRO A 195 -11.37 10.74 -10.51
N ALA A 196 -11.70 10.54 -9.23
CA ALA A 196 -12.39 9.34 -8.82
C ALA A 196 -13.88 9.43 -9.20
N THR A 197 -14.41 8.37 -9.80
CA THR A 197 -15.82 8.25 -10.20
C THR A 197 -16.64 7.42 -9.23
N SER A 198 -16.00 6.77 -8.28
CA SER A 198 -16.64 5.94 -7.24
C SER A 198 -15.79 5.87 -5.99
N ALA A 199 -16.32 5.25 -4.93
CA ALA A 199 -15.56 4.93 -3.71
C ALA A 199 -14.47 3.86 -3.92
N LEU A 200 -14.40 3.27 -5.12
CA LEU A 200 -13.40 2.29 -5.50
C LEU A 200 -12.50 2.88 -6.57
N SER A 201 -11.20 2.62 -6.49
CA SER A 201 -10.25 3.06 -7.50
C SER A 201 -10.60 2.51 -8.89
N SER A 202 -10.52 3.35 -9.92
CA SER A 202 -10.72 2.97 -11.32
C SER A 202 -9.71 1.93 -11.83
N ASN A 203 -8.60 1.75 -11.12
CA ASN A 203 -7.61 0.71 -11.41
C ASN A 203 -8.08 -0.70 -11.00
N PHE A 204 -9.16 -0.78 -10.24
CA PHE A 204 -9.69 -2.04 -9.75
C PHE A 204 -10.57 -2.70 -10.83
N LYS A 205 -9.95 -3.42 -11.75
CA LYS A 205 -10.61 -4.00 -12.94
C LYS A 205 -11.53 -5.18 -12.66
N ALA A 206 -11.45 -5.81 -11.49
CA ALA A 206 -12.13 -7.07 -11.19
C ALA A 206 -13.61 -6.93 -10.77
N THR A 207 -14.09 -5.72 -10.63
CA THR A 207 -15.50 -5.47 -10.34
C THR A 207 -16.01 -4.49 -11.38
N ASN A 208 -16.96 -4.92 -12.21
CA ASN A 208 -17.82 -4.03 -13.00
C ASN A 208 -18.72 -3.15 -12.11
N LEU A 209 -18.26 -2.80 -10.93
CA LEU A 209 -18.84 -1.82 -10.02
C LEU A 209 -18.43 -0.40 -10.41
N HIS A 210 -18.24 -0.16 -11.68
CA HIS A 210 -18.49 1.16 -12.25
C HIS A 210 -20.02 1.36 -12.31
N ALA A 211 -20.66 1.34 -11.14
CA ALA A 211 -21.93 2.01 -11.01
C ALA A 211 -21.65 3.42 -11.52
N GLU A 212 -22.31 3.82 -12.58
CA GLU A 212 -22.30 5.20 -13.05
C GLU A 212 -22.66 6.06 -11.85
N MET A 213 -21.64 6.59 -11.18
CA MET A 213 -21.88 7.63 -10.18
C MET A 213 -22.62 8.72 -10.93
N PRO A 214 -23.71 9.27 -10.38
CA PRO A 214 -24.41 10.37 -11.01
C PRO A 214 -23.35 11.38 -11.44
N ASN A 215 -23.41 11.79 -12.70
CA ASN A 215 -22.46 12.70 -13.33
C ASN A 215 -22.23 13.91 -12.42
N TYR A 216 -21.24 13.80 -11.56
CA TYR A 216 -20.70 14.97 -10.91
C TYR A 216 -19.98 15.74 -12.02
N PRO A 217 -20.33 16.99 -12.28
CA PRO A 217 -19.65 17.77 -13.29
C PRO A 217 -18.15 17.72 -13.00
N GLU A 218 -17.33 17.48 -13.99
CA GLU A 218 -15.87 17.51 -13.85
C GLU A 218 -15.36 18.89 -13.43
N LYS A 219 -16.21 19.90 -13.64
CA LYS A 219 -16.08 21.29 -13.15
C LYS A 219 -17.25 21.58 -12.23
N GLY A 220 -16.97 22.09 -11.05
CA GLY A 220 -17.95 22.71 -10.17
C GLY A 220 -18.56 23.94 -10.77
#